data_6cbf9926d2065890ade7ca5a435509bd
#
_entry.id   6cbf9926d2065890ade7ca5a435509bd
#
_cell.length_a   1.000
_cell.length_b   1.000
_cell.length_c   1.000
_cell.angle_alpha   90.00
_cell.angle_beta   90.00
_cell.angle_gamma   90.00
#
_symmetry.space_group_name_H-M   'P 1'
#
loop_
_entity.id
_entity.type
_entity.pdbx_description
1 polymer ?
#
loop_
_entity_poly.entity_id
_entity_poly.type
_entity_poly.pdbx_seq_one_letter_code
_entity_poly.pdbx_strand_id
1 'polypeptide(L)'
;MKNYLNLLTKENKKHLILFIVLNIILVFAETFSIALIPLFIDFIISSDPILPNYIGFFETFLATKNKAELINLCIIFFLIIFCIKNFFYISVIIYQASLKKKFNLYLKKKFLSLYIFAPFEIMKAYNSSEILRNTDSEAQNYVTNFFNILKFSKDFVLLFSIFILLMMVDVSSSIISISFLLICVGFYILTFYKYLNNLGLKRLNAVNSVYQWINQTCGSIKDIKISEKENRVLENFSKKVNLHEKTKKMNEIINALPIALFELIFVFVTLFLIKFILL
;
A
#
# COMPACT_ATOMS: atom_id res chain seq x y z
N MET A 1 10.16 10.95 -7.54
CA MET A 1 9.27 10.66 -8.69
C MET A 1 9.96 10.88 -10.05
N LYS A 2 10.61 12.01 -10.29
CA LYS A 2 11.28 12.31 -11.57
C LYS A 2 12.27 11.22 -12.06
N ASN A 3 13.07 10.66 -11.15
CA ASN A 3 14.03 9.59 -11.47
C ASN A 3 13.35 8.27 -11.86
N TYR A 4 12.17 7.95 -11.31
CA TYR A 4 11.40 6.77 -11.67
C TYR A 4 10.82 6.87 -13.09
N LEU A 5 10.35 8.07 -13.47
CA LEU A 5 9.76 8.32 -14.78
C LEU A 5 10.80 8.32 -15.93
N ASN A 6 12.03 8.68 -15.62
CA ASN A 6 13.10 8.70 -16.64
C ASN A 6 13.54 7.29 -17.10
N LEU A 7 13.32 6.28 -16.27
CA LEU A 7 13.64 4.89 -16.61
C LEU A 7 12.57 4.22 -17.49
N LEU A 8 11.37 4.80 -17.58
CA LEU A 8 10.22 4.20 -18.28
C LEU A 8 10.18 4.62 -19.75
N THR A 9 9.76 3.70 -20.62
CA THR A 9 9.46 3.98 -22.02
C THR A 9 8.22 4.86 -22.16
N LYS A 10 8.06 5.50 -23.34
CA LYS A 10 6.86 6.32 -23.64
C LYS A 10 5.57 5.51 -23.50
N GLU A 11 5.56 4.26 -23.88
CA GLU A 11 4.42 3.36 -23.78
C GLU A 11 4.08 3.04 -22.31
N ASN A 12 5.08 2.72 -21.51
CA ASN A 12 4.90 2.48 -20.07
C ASN A 12 4.37 3.73 -19.33
N LYS A 13 4.75 4.93 -19.77
CA LYS A 13 4.23 6.19 -19.22
C LYS A 13 2.74 6.37 -19.52
N LYS A 14 2.25 6.00 -20.73
CA LYS A 14 0.82 6.06 -21.06
C LYS A 14 0.00 5.15 -20.14
N HIS A 15 0.44 3.91 -19.95
CA HIS A 15 -0.21 2.96 -19.06
C HIS A 15 -0.21 3.45 -17.58
N LEU A 16 0.85 4.12 -17.17
CA LEU A 16 0.95 4.69 -15.84
C LEU A 16 -0.03 5.85 -15.65
N ILE A 17 -0.17 6.74 -16.64
CA ILE A 17 -1.15 7.83 -16.60
C ILE A 17 -2.56 7.24 -16.49
N LEU A 18 -2.88 6.24 -17.31
CA LEU A 18 -4.18 5.55 -17.23
C LEU A 18 -4.42 4.96 -15.84
N PHE A 19 -3.40 4.33 -15.24
CA PHE A 19 -3.48 3.79 -13.89
C PHE A 19 -3.75 4.88 -12.84
N ILE A 20 -3.11 6.05 -12.97
CA ILE A 20 -3.36 7.19 -12.06
C ILE A 20 -4.80 7.70 -12.22
N VAL A 21 -5.29 7.84 -13.45
CA VAL A 21 -6.68 8.27 -13.72
C VAL A 21 -7.68 7.28 -13.11
N LEU A 22 -7.47 5.96 -13.30
CA LEU A 22 -8.31 4.92 -12.69
C LEU A 22 -8.31 4.98 -11.16
N ASN A 23 -7.16 5.27 -10.55
CA ASN A 23 -7.09 5.45 -9.09
C ASN A 23 -7.83 6.70 -8.61
N ILE A 24 -7.81 7.81 -9.37
CA ILE A 24 -8.58 9.01 -9.04
C ILE A 24 -10.08 8.69 -9.09
N ILE A 25 -10.56 8.03 -10.14
CA ILE A 25 -11.96 7.60 -10.24
C ILE A 25 -12.33 6.68 -9.08
N LEU A 26 -11.42 5.76 -8.71
CA LEU A 26 -11.62 4.86 -7.57
C LEU A 26 -11.77 5.62 -6.26
N VAL A 27 -10.94 6.65 -6.00
CA VAL A 27 -11.04 7.49 -4.81
C VAL A 27 -12.41 8.19 -4.75
N PHE A 28 -12.88 8.74 -5.87
CA PHE A 28 -14.22 9.35 -5.91
C PHE A 28 -15.32 8.32 -5.59
N ALA A 29 -15.24 7.10 -6.15
CA ALA A 29 -16.20 6.05 -5.87
C ALA A 29 -16.15 5.58 -4.40
N GLU A 30 -14.96 5.48 -3.81
CA GLU A 30 -14.75 5.15 -2.40
C GLU A 30 -15.31 6.24 -1.49
N THR A 31 -15.01 7.51 -1.77
CA THR A 31 -15.50 8.67 -1.00
C THR A 31 -17.02 8.78 -1.07
N PHE A 32 -17.60 8.63 -2.26
CA PHE A 32 -19.05 8.65 -2.45
C PHE A 32 -19.73 7.52 -1.68
N SER A 33 -19.18 6.32 -1.71
CA SER A 33 -19.71 5.18 -0.96
C SER A 33 -19.72 5.43 0.56
N ILE A 34 -18.68 6.08 1.08
CA ILE A 34 -18.58 6.44 2.51
C ILE A 34 -19.61 7.52 2.86
N ALA A 35 -19.78 8.52 1.99
CA ALA A 35 -20.75 9.59 2.20
C ALA A 35 -22.21 9.11 2.23
N LEU A 36 -22.52 8.01 1.54
CA LEU A 36 -23.87 7.42 1.54
C LEU A 36 -24.23 6.75 2.87
N ILE A 37 -23.25 6.32 3.69
CA ILE A 37 -23.53 5.61 4.96
C ILE A 37 -24.30 6.49 5.95
N PRO A 38 -23.85 7.71 6.29
CA PRO A 38 -24.59 8.60 7.19
C PRO A 38 -25.98 8.95 6.66
N LEU A 39 -26.10 9.22 5.36
CA LEU A 39 -27.38 9.53 4.71
C LEU A 39 -28.36 8.36 4.83
N PHE A 40 -27.88 7.12 4.68
CA PHE A 40 -28.70 5.94 4.82
C PHE A 40 -29.15 5.72 6.29
N ILE A 41 -28.25 5.97 7.24
CA ILE A 41 -28.57 5.88 8.68
C ILE A 41 -29.62 6.94 9.06
N ASP A 42 -29.45 8.16 8.61
CA ASP A 42 -30.39 9.26 8.86
C ASP A 42 -31.79 8.95 8.29
N PHE A 43 -31.84 8.40 7.07
CA PHE A 43 -33.09 7.97 6.42
C PHE A 43 -33.81 6.87 7.21
N ILE A 44 -33.11 5.97 7.90
CA ILE A 44 -33.74 4.92 8.72
C ILE A 44 -34.29 5.49 10.03
N ILE A 45 -33.53 6.41 10.66
CA ILE A 45 -33.84 6.91 12.01
C ILE A 45 -34.92 8.00 11.97
N SER A 46 -34.91 8.89 10.98
CA SER A 46 -35.85 9.99 10.90
C SER A 46 -37.25 9.54 10.61
N SER A 47 -38.21 10.09 11.39
CA SER A 47 -39.65 9.83 11.25
C SER A 47 -40.21 10.39 9.93
N ASP A 48 -39.67 11.56 9.53
CA ASP A 48 -39.93 12.22 8.24
C ASP A 48 -38.62 12.33 7.47
N PRO A 49 -38.34 11.43 6.52
CA PRO A 49 -37.13 11.50 5.74
C PRO A 49 -37.17 12.78 4.91
N ILE A 50 -36.37 13.76 5.31
CA ILE A 50 -36.10 14.95 4.46
C ILE A 50 -35.25 14.44 3.31
N LEU A 51 -35.93 14.05 2.23
CA LEU A 51 -35.24 13.71 0.98
C LEU A 51 -34.50 14.97 0.52
N PRO A 52 -33.18 14.92 0.33
CA PRO A 52 -32.46 16.07 -0.19
C PRO A 52 -33.09 16.49 -1.51
N ASN A 53 -33.30 17.77 -1.71
CA ASN A 53 -33.93 18.38 -2.92
C ASN A 53 -33.35 17.89 -4.27
N TYR A 54 -32.21 17.22 -4.24
CA TYR A 54 -31.54 16.63 -5.41
C TYR A 54 -32.22 15.34 -5.91
N ILE A 55 -33.17 14.75 -5.16
CA ILE A 55 -33.87 13.50 -5.52
C ILE A 55 -35.29 13.77 -6.00
N GLY A 56 -35.64 15.02 -6.30
CA GLY A 56 -36.98 15.40 -6.74
C GLY A 56 -37.53 14.60 -7.93
N PHE A 57 -36.67 14.02 -8.75
CA PHE A 57 -37.11 13.10 -9.82
C PHE A 57 -37.67 11.77 -9.28
N PHE A 58 -37.31 11.38 -8.07
CA PHE A 58 -37.79 10.17 -7.41
C PHE A 58 -38.95 10.44 -6.43
N GLU A 59 -39.28 11.68 -6.09
CA GLU A 59 -40.32 12.01 -5.13
C GLU A 59 -41.68 11.41 -5.52
N THR A 60 -42.07 11.48 -6.79
CA THR A 60 -43.33 10.93 -7.27
C THR A 60 -43.38 9.39 -7.21
N PHE A 61 -42.23 8.73 -7.36
CA PHE A 61 -42.12 7.26 -7.27
C PHE A 61 -42.04 6.77 -5.81
N LEU A 62 -41.49 7.60 -4.94
CA LEU A 62 -41.29 7.30 -3.52
C LEU A 62 -42.53 7.62 -2.68
N ALA A 63 -43.33 8.65 -3.05
CA ALA A 63 -44.48 9.09 -2.33
C ALA A 63 -45.65 8.06 -2.27
N THR A 64 -45.61 7.06 -3.14
CA THR A 64 -46.65 6.01 -3.20
C THR A 64 -46.33 4.76 -2.38
N LYS A 65 -45.13 4.65 -1.76
CA LYS A 65 -44.63 3.45 -1.09
C LYS A 65 -44.65 3.57 0.45
N ASN A 66 -44.91 2.48 1.12
CA ASN A 66 -44.81 2.39 2.58
C ASN A 66 -43.33 2.54 3.03
N LYS A 67 -43.08 3.10 4.21
CA LYS A 67 -41.71 3.30 4.78
C LYS A 67 -40.86 2.04 4.71
N ALA A 68 -41.44 0.86 5.00
CA ALA A 68 -40.75 -0.43 4.93
C ALA A 68 -40.27 -0.80 3.51
N GLU A 69 -41.10 -0.52 2.50
CA GLU A 69 -40.75 -0.75 1.09
C GLU A 69 -39.63 0.20 0.62
N LEU A 70 -39.68 1.45 1.08
CA LEU A 70 -38.64 2.44 0.80
C LEU A 70 -37.27 2.03 1.39
N ILE A 71 -37.28 1.56 2.64
CA ILE A 71 -36.05 1.07 3.30
C ILE A 71 -35.46 -0.12 2.51
N ASN A 72 -36.29 -1.10 2.11
CA ASN A 72 -35.85 -2.24 1.33
C ASN A 72 -35.25 -1.81 -0.02
N LEU A 73 -35.85 -0.84 -0.69
CA LEU A 73 -35.38 -0.30 -1.96
C LEU A 73 -34.02 0.40 -1.79
N CYS A 74 -33.87 1.20 -0.74
CA CYS A 74 -32.60 1.85 -0.39
C CYS A 74 -31.50 0.83 -0.07
N ILE A 75 -31.82 -0.26 0.66
CA ILE A 75 -30.88 -1.35 0.94
C ILE A 75 -30.38 -1.99 -0.37
N ILE A 76 -31.29 -2.31 -1.27
CA ILE A 76 -30.92 -2.92 -2.56
C ILE A 76 -30.04 -1.97 -3.38
N PHE A 77 -30.41 -0.68 -3.46
CA PHE A 77 -29.64 0.33 -4.18
C PHE A 77 -28.24 0.51 -3.59
N PHE A 78 -28.14 0.54 -2.27
CA PHE A 78 -26.86 0.61 -1.55
C PHE A 78 -25.98 -0.60 -1.86
N LEU A 79 -26.54 -1.82 -1.80
CA LEU A 79 -25.83 -3.04 -2.14
C LEU A 79 -25.32 -3.03 -3.59
N ILE A 80 -26.12 -2.56 -4.54
CA ILE A 80 -25.70 -2.45 -5.95
C ILE A 80 -24.53 -1.50 -6.11
N ILE A 81 -24.57 -0.32 -5.49
CA ILE A 81 -23.46 0.66 -5.54
C ILE A 81 -22.18 0.05 -4.97
N PHE A 82 -22.27 -0.63 -3.81
CA PHE A 82 -21.10 -1.28 -3.20
C PHE A 82 -20.57 -2.43 -4.05
N CYS A 83 -21.42 -3.21 -4.68
CA CYS A 83 -21.01 -4.26 -5.61
C CYS A 83 -20.27 -3.69 -6.83
N ILE A 84 -20.81 -2.65 -7.46
CA ILE A 84 -20.18 -1.98 -8.61
C ILE A 84 -18.82 -1.39 -8.21
N LYS A 85 -18.76 -0.69 -7.07
CA LYS A 85 -17.51 -0.13 -6.55
C LYS A 85 -16.46 -1.21 -6.32
N ASN A 86 -16.82 -2.31 -5.66
CA ASN A 86 -15.88 -3.39 -5.36
C ASN A 86 -15.42 -4.12 -6.63
N PHE A 87 -16.29 -4.31 -7.62
CA PHE A 87 -15.90 -4.85 -8.92
C PHE A 87 -14.90 -3.93 -9.63
N PHE A 88 -15.14 -2.62 -9.60
CA PHE A 88 -14.21 -1.63 -10.13
C PHE A 88 -12.86 -1.65 -9.40
N TYR A 89 -12.87 -1.73 -8.06
CA TYR A 89 -11.67 -1.86 -7.24
C TYR A 89 -10.83 -3.09 -7.63
N ILE A 90 -11.46 -4.26 -7.77
CA ILE A 90 -10.79 -5.49 -8.20
C ILE A 90 -10.17 -5.32 -9.60
N SER A 91 -10.89 -4.68 -10.52
CA SER A 91 -10.40 -4.41 -11.87
C SER A 91 -9.14 -3.53 -11.87
N VAL A 92 -9.10 -2.51 -11.02
CA VAL A 92 -7.92 -1.64 -10.84
C VAL A 92 -6.74 -2.43 -10.25
N ILE A 93 -6.98 -3.33 -9.30
CA ILE A 93 -5.92 -4.20 -8.73
C ILE A 93 -5.33 -5.14 -9.79
N ILE A 94 -6.18 -5.78 -10.61
CA ILE A 94 -5.73 -6.65 -11.70
C ILE A 94 -4.87 -5.85 -12.69
N TYR A 95 -5.32 -4.65 -13.05
CA TYR A 95 -4.55 -3.76 -13.91
C TYR A 95 -3.20 -3.37 -13.30
N GLN A 96 -3.16 -3.02 -12.02
CA GLN A 96 -1.93 -2.74 -11.26
C GLN A 96 -0.95 -3.92 -11.27
N ALA A 97 -1.45 -5.14 -11.04
CA ALA A 97 -0.63 -6.34 -11.07
C ALA A 97 -0.01 -6.57 -12.46
N SER A 98 -0.78 -6.35 -13.50
CA SER A 98 -0.32 -6.45 -14.90
C SER A 98 0.75 -5.40 -15.22
N LEU A 99 0.60 -4.17 -14.73
CA LEU A 99 1.61 -3.12 -14.86
C LEU A 99 2.89 -3.45 -14.08
N LYS A 100 2.78 -3.94 -12.86
CA LYS A 100 3.95 -4.38 -12.06
C LYS A 100 4.73 -5.46 -12.82
N LYS A 101 4.04 -6.45 -13.41
CA LYS A 101 4.65 -7.48 -14.25
C LYS A 101 5.42 -6.87 -15.42
N LYS A 102 4.79 -5.97 -16.20
CA LYS A 102 5.43 -5.30 -17.35
C LYS A 102 6.67 -4.49 -16.93
N PHE A 103 6.59 -3.75 -15.83
CA PHE A 103 7.69 -2.93 -15.33
C PHE A 103 8.85 -3.77 -14.80
N ASN A 104 8.56 -4.85 -14.08
CA ASN A 104 9.58 -5.79 -13.62
C ASN A 104 10.33 -6.42 -14.79
N LEU A 105 9.61 -6.90 -15.80
CA LEU A 105 10.21 -7.50 -16.99
C LEU A 105 11.09 -6.49 -17.74
N TYR A 106 10.61 -5.28 -17.92
CA TYR A 106 11.37 -4.21 -18.57
C TYR A 106 12.64 -3.85 -17.80
N LEU A 107 12.58 -3.64 -16.49
CA LEU A 107 13.72 -3.23 -15.68
C LEU A 107 14.75 -4.35 -15.55
N LYS A 108 14.33 -5.60 -15.32
CA LYS A 108 15.23 -6.75 -15.25
C LYS A 108 16.01 -6.91 -16.56
N LYS A 109 15.29 -6.83 -17.70
CA LYS A 109 15.92 -6.87 -19.02
C LYS A 109 16.90 -5.70 -19.22
N LYS A 110 16.51 -4.49 -18.84
CA LYS A 110 17.34 -3.29 -18.96
C LYS A 110 18.61 -3.37 -18.09
N PHE A 111 18.47 -3.82 -16.84
CA PHE A 111 19.63 -3.95 -15.96
C PHE A 111 20.60 -5.02 -16.44
N LEU A 112 20.10 -6.18 -16.87
CA LEU A 112 20.95 -7.20 -17.44
C LEU A 112 21.64 -6.71 -18.71
N SER A 113 20.94 -5.99 -19.60
CA SER A 113 21.55 -5.44 -20.82
C SER A 113 22.64 -4.44 -20.51
N LEU A 114 22.51 -3.61 -19.48
CA LEU A 114 23.55 -2.68 -19.07
C LEU A 114 24.85 -3.41 -18.69
N TYR A 115 24.76 -4.57 -18.03
CA TYR A 115 25.93 -5.37 -17.70
C TYR A 115 26.52 -6.07 -18.94
N ILE A 116 25.68 -6.66 -19.81
CA ILE A 116 26.14 -7.39 -20.99
C ILE A 116 26.87 -6.46 -21.98
N PHE A 117 26.37 -5.24 -22.16
CA PHE A 117 26.95 -4.26 -23.09
C PHE A 117 27.98 -3.34 -22.44
N ALA A 118 28.28 -3.52 -21.16
CA ALA A 118 29.35 -2.75 -20.50
C ALA A 118 30.72 -3.18 -20.98
N PRO A 119 31.73 -2.26 -21.06
CA PRO A 119 33.13 -2.60 -21.31
C PRO A 119 33.61 -3.63 -20.26
N PHE A 120 34.45 -4.57 -20.72
CA PHE A 120 34.97 -5.66 -19.88
C PHE A 120 35.68 -5.16 -18.61
N GLU A 121 36.37 -4.03 -18.68
CA GLU A 121 37.06 -3.41 -17.54
C GLU A 121 36.07 -3.03 -16.42
N ILE A 122 34.88 -2.54 -16.79
CA ILE A 122 33.83 -2.20 -15.83
C ILE A 122 33.23 -3.47 -15.27
N MET A 123 32.98 -4.49 -16.10
CA MET A 123 32.43 -5.76 -15.68
C MET A 123 33.30 -6.51 -14.67
N LYS A 124 34.63 -6.43 -14.82
CA LYS A 124 35.60 -7.05 -13.92
C LYS A 124 35.52 -6.51 -12.47
N ALA A 125 35.03 -5.29 -12.30
CA ALA A 125 34.86 -4.66 -10.99
C ALA A 125 33.62 -5.18 -10.23
N TYR A 126 32.65 -5.80 -10.93
CA TYR A 126 31.41 -6.29 -10.31
C TYR A 126 31.48 -7.77 -10.02
N ASN A 127 31.02 -8.14 -8.83
CA ASN A 127 30.88 -9.53 -8.44
C ASN A 127 29.62 -10.15 -9.06
N SER A 128 29.64 -11.40 -9.47
CA SER A 128 28.47 -12.09 -10.04
C SER A 128 27.27 -12.07 -9.10
N SER A 129 27.48 -12.13 -7.80
CA SER A 129 26.44 -11.97 -6.77
C SER A 129 25.78 -10.58 -6.77
N GLU A 130 26.54 -9.52 -7.07
CA GLU A 130 26.00 -8.16 -7.17
C GLU A 130 25.18 -7.99 -8.43
N ILE A 131 25.64 -8.54 -9.55
CA ILE A 131 24.89 -8.51 -10.81
C ILE A 131 23.57 -9.24 -10.65
N LEU A 132 23.59 -10.43 -10.06
CA LEU A 132 22.38 -11.21 -9.79
C LEU A 132 21.41 -10.46 -8.88
N ARG A 133 21.88 -9.92 -7.77
CA ARG A 133 21.07 -9.11 -6.85
C ARG A 133 20.46 -7.90 -7.54
N ASN A 134 21.28 -7.10 -8.25
CA ASN A 134 20.82 -5.87 -8.87
C ASN A 134 19.81 -6.15 -9.99
N THR A 135 20.01 -7.24 -10.74
CA THR A 135 19.13 -7.60 -11.86
C THR A 135 17.80 -8.19 -11.38
N ASP A 136 17.78 -8.95 -10.28
CA ASP A 136 16.59 -9.61 -9.79
C ASP A 136 15.95 -8.87 -8.62
N SER A 137 16.59 -8.88 -7.46
CA SER A 137 16.02 -8.35 -6.21
C SER A 137 15.83 -6.84 -6.23
N GLU A 138 16.87 -6.08 -6.63
CA GLU A 138 16.80 -4.63 -6.59
C GLU A 138 15.87 -4.07 -7.67
N ALA A 139 15.82 -4.70 -8.84
CA ALA A 139 14.85 -4.35 -9.86
C ALA A 139 13.41 -4.54 -9.38
N GLN A 140 13.13 -5.65 -8.70
CA GLN A 140 11.82 -5.93 -8.12
C GLN A 140 11.47 -4.98 -6.98
N ASN A 141 12.41 -4.70 -6.07
CA ASN A 141 12.25 -3.75 -4.98
C ASN A 141 11.96 -2.35 -5.50
N TYR A 142 12.65 -1.93 -6.56
CA TYR A 142 12.45 -0.64 -7.21
C TYR A 142 11.02 -0.49 -7.74
N VAL A 143 10.50 -1.49 -8.46
CA VAL A 143 9.10 -1.49 -8.95
C VAL A 143 8.12 -1.50 -7.80
N THR A 144 8.34 -2.33 -6.80
CA THR A 144 7.45 -2.42 -5.63
C THR A 144 7.37 -1.09 -4.89
N ASN A 145 8.52 -0.45 -4.63
CA ASN A 145 8.59 0.85 -3.96
C ASN A 145 7.91 1.95 -4.78
N PHE A 146 8.07 1.93 -6.11
CA PHE A 146 7.38 2.86 -6.99
C PHE A 146 5.85 2.76 -6.88
N PHE A 147 5.31 1.53 -6.93
CA PHE A 147 3.87 1.33 -6.76
C PHE A 147 3.39 1.62 -5.34
N ASN A 148 4.22 1.41 -4.32
CA ASN A 148 3.89 1.81 -2.94
C ASN A 148 3.77 3.33 -2.80
N ILE A 149 4.63 4.11 -3.48
CA ILE A 149 4.51 5.58 -3.52
C ILE A 149 3.20 5.99 -4.20
N LEU A 150 2.82 5.35 -5.31
CA LEU A 150 1.55 5.64 -5.98
C LEU A 150 0.35 5.28 -5.11
N LYS A 151 0.40 4.13 -4.43
CA LYS A 151 -0.62 3.73 -3.46
C LYS A 151 -0.74 4.75 -2.33
N PHE A 152 0.38 5.15 -1.74
CA PHE A 152 0.40 6.18 -0.69
C PHE A 152 -0.23 7.49 -1.18
N SER A 153 0.09 7.92 -2.40
CA SER A 153 -0.51 9.12 -2.99
C SER A 153 -2.02 8.99 -3.15
N LYS A 154 -2.52 7.81 -3.57
CA LYS A 154 -3.96 7.50 -3.65
C LYS A 154 -4.62 7.59 -2.27
N ASP A 155 -4.03 6.90 -1.28
CA ASP A 155 -4.58 6.84 0.08
C ASP A 155 -4.58 8.22 0.75
N PHE A 156 -3.59 9.07 0.42
CA PHE A 156 -3.55 10.47 0.88
C PHE A 156 -4.70 11.31 0.29
N VAL A 157 -4.98 11.16 -1.01
CA VAL A 157 -6.11 11.86 -1.65
C VAL A 157 -7.44 11.37 -1.07
N LEU A 158 -7.57 10.07 -0.82
CA LEU A 158 -8.75 9.50 -0.16
C LEU A 158 -8.97 10.09 1.24
N LEU A 159 -7.92 10.14 2.05
CA LEU A 159 -7.97 10.71 3.39
C LEU A 159 -8.41 12.19 3.34
N PHE A 160 -7.85 12.96 2.40
CA PHE A 160 -8.22 14.35 2.21
C PHE A 160 -9.68 14.51 1.76
N SER A 161 -10.18 13.62 0.91
CA SER A 161 -11.59 13.61 0.48
C SER A 161 -12.54 13.32 1.65
N ILE A 162 -12.21 12.34 2.49
CA ILE A 162 -12.98 12.02 3.71
C ILE A 162 -12.96 13.21 4.67
N PHE A 163 -11.82 13.88 4.81
CA PHE A 163 -11.73 15.08 5.64
C PHE A 163 -12.67 16.19 5.19
N ILE A 164 -12.74 16.46 3.88
CA ILE A 164 -13.69 17.45 3.32
C ILE A 164 -15.12 17.05 3.66
N LEU A 165 -15.48 15.77 3.52
CA LEU A 165 -16.82 15.28 3.89
C LEU A 165 -17.14 15.51 5.38
N LEU A 166 -16.20 15.20 6.27
CA LEU A 166 -16.38 15.43 7.71
C LEU A 166 -16.54 16.91 8.03
N MET A 167 -15.78 17.79 7.39
CA MET A 167 -15.91 19.25 7.54
C MET A 167 -17.29 19.78 7.11
N MET A 168 -17.92 19.13 6.15
CA MET A 168 -19.29 19.50 5.71
C MET A 168 -20.36 19.13 6.74
N VAL A 169 -20.09 18.15 7.61
CA VAL A 169 -21.01 17.69 8.66
C VAL A 169 -20.86 18.53 9.92
N ASP A 170 -19.65 18.57 10.48
CA ASP A 170 -19.32 19.37 11.67
C ASP A 170 -17.84 19.77 11.65
N VAL A 171 -17.58 21.06 11.59
CA VAL A 171 -16.24 21.63 11.50
C VAL A 171 -15.46 21.40 12.78
N SER A 172 -16.10 21.59 13.96
CA SER A 172 -15.42 21.51 15.26
C SER A 172 -14.91 20.11 15.56
N SER A 173 -15.77 19.10 15.46
CA SER A 173 -15.40 17.69 15.68
C SER A 173 -14.37 17.19 14.65
N SER A 174 -14.45 17.67 13.41
CA SER A 174 -13.51 17.31 12.35
C SER A 174 -12.10 17.83 12.62
N ILE A 175 -11.95 19.08 13.06
CA ILE A 175 -10.66 19.68 13.40
C ILE A 175 -10.02 18.95 14.60
N ILE A 176 -10.80 18.65 15.63
CA ILE A 176 -10.32 17.91 16.82
C ILE A 176 -9.79 16.53 16.40
N SER A 177 -10.58 15.79 15.63
CA SER A 177 -10.22 14.43 15.18
C SER A 177 -8.94 14.42 14.37
N ILE A 178 -8.76 15.37 13.45
CA ILE A 178 -7.56 15.46 12.62
C ILE A 178 -6.35 15.92 13.39
N SER A 179 -6.49 16.93 14.26
CA SER A 179 -5.37 17.38 15.09
C SER A 179 -4.82 16.24 15.92
N PHE A 180 -5.71 15.42 16.51
CA PHE A 180 -5.33 14.25 17.25
C PHE A 180 -4.61 13.19 16.38
N LEU A 181 -5.13 12.91 15.18
CA LEU A 181 -4.51 11.97 14.24
C LEU A 181 -3.10 12.44 13.82
N LEU A 182 -2.93 13.72 13.52
CA LEU A 182 -1.63 14.30 13.16
C LEU A 182 -0.62 14.21 14.30
N ILE A 183 -1.03 14.43 15.55
CA ILE A 183 -0.17 14.26 16.73
C ILE A 183 0.29 12.81 16.85
N CYS A 184 -0.60 11.85 16.70
CA CYS A 184 -0.29 10.41 16.76
C CYS A 184 0.69 9.98 15.65
N VAL A 185 0.46 10.43 14.41
CA VAL A 185 1.36 10.15 13.28
C VAL A 185 2.73 10.81 13.52
N GLY A 186 2.76 12.04 13.97
CA GLY A 186 4.00 12.76 14.31
C GLY A 186 4.81 12.03 15.38
N PHE A 187 4.16 11.61 16.45
CA PHE A 187 4.80 10.83 17.53
C PHE A 187 5.37 9.50 17.00
N TYR A 188 4.61 8.77 16.18
CA TYR A 188 5.09 7.53 15.56
C TYR A 188 6.35 7.76 14.71
N ILE A 189 6.33 8.75 13.83
CA ILE A 189 7.47 9.06 12.96
C ILE A 189 8.70 9.42 13.79
N LEU A 190 8.58 10.31 14.77
CA LEU A 190 9.70 10.73 15.60
C LEU A 190 10.33 9.56 16.37
N THR A 191 9.51 8.65 16.86
CA THR A 191 9.98 7.51 17.67
C THR A 191 10.64 6.43 16.81
N PHE A 192 10.06 6.08 15.67
CA PHE A 192 10.48 4.91 14.89
C PHE A 192 11.38 5.22 13.69
N TYR A 193 11.50 6.48 13.24
CA TYR A 193 12.25 6.84 12.04
C TYR A 193 13.72 6.36 12.06
N LYS A 194 14.46 6.66 13.13
CA LYS A 194 15.88 6.24 13.26
C LYS A 194 16.02 4.73 13.26
N TYR A 195 15.09 4.06 13.93
CA TYR A 195 15.12 2.60 14.04
C TYR A 195 14.83 1.93 12.69
N LEU A 196 13.85 2.42 11.94
CA LEU A 196 13.51 1.95 10.59
C LEU A 196 14.67 2.11 9.62
N ASN A 197 15.35 3.26 9.65
CA ASN A 197 16.51 3.51 8.78
C ASN A 197 17.66 2.54 9.06
N ASN A 198 17.98 2.31 10.34
CA ASN A 198 19.01 1.37 10.74
C ASN A 198 18.66 -0.09 10.39
N LEU A 199 17.39 -0.46 10.50
CA LEU A 199 16.93 -1.78 10.08
C LEU A 199 17.06 -1.97 8.56
N GLY A 200 16.76 -0.94 7.78
CA GLY A 200 16.94 -0.98 6.32
C GLY A 200 18.38 -1.29 5.93
N LEU A 201 19.35 -0.62 6.54
CA LEU A 201 20.78 -0.86 6.31
C LEU A 201 21.21 -2.28 6.75
N LYS A 202 20.78 -2.73 7.93
CA LYS A 202 21.06 -4.09 8.44
C LYS A 202 20.48 -5.16 7.50
N ARG A 203 19.26 -4.96 6.99
CA ARG A 203 18.63 -5.86 6.02
C ARG A 203 19.44 -5.96 4.73
N LEU A 204 19.86 -4.82 4.18
CA LEU A 204 20.66 -4.78 2.94
C LEU A 204 21.96 -5.57 3.11
N ASN A 205 22.69 -5.35 4.20
CA ASN A 205 23.94 -6.05 4.49
C ASN A 205 23.72 -7.57 4.73
N ALA A 206 22.64 -7.95 5.41
CA ALA A 206 22.30 -9.34 5.65
C ALA A 206 21.98 -10.07 4.34
N VAL A 207 21.15 -9.48 3.46
CA VAL A 207 20.85 -10.03 2.13
C VAL A 207 22.12 -10.20 1.31
N ASN A 208 23.00 -9.18 1.28
CA ASN A 208 24.25 -9.26 0.56
C ASN A 208 25.13 -10.42 1.05
N SER A 209 25.22 -10.61 2.37
CA SER A 209 26.05 -11.68 2.93
C SER A 209 25.53 -13.07 2.58
N VAL A 210 24.20 -13.25 2.45
CA VAL A 210 23.59 -14.52 2.02
C VAL A 210 23.92 -14.80 0.55
N TYR A 211 23.71 -13.84 -0.35
CA TYR A 211 24.03 -14.01 -1.79
C TYR A 211 25.51 -14.28 -2.04
N GLN A 212 26.39 -13.56 -1.34
CA GLN A 212 27.84 -13.77 -1.43
C GLN A 212 28.21 -15.19 -0.99
N TRP A 213 27.63 -15.68 0.13
CA TRP A 213 27.92 -17.03 0.63
C TRP A 213 27.46 -18.10 -0.35
N ILE A 214 26.26 -17.98 -0.90
CA ILE A 214 25.76 -18.92 -1.92
C ILE A 214 26.71 -18.95 -3.11
N ASN A 215 27.10 -17.79 -3.64
CA ASN A 215 27.97 -17.70 -4.81
C ASN A 215 29.36 -18.31 -4.53
N GLN A 216 29.94 -18.03 -3.37
CA GLN A 216 31.23 -18.61 -2.94
C GLN A 216 31.14 -20.12 -2.76
N THR A 217 30.05 -20.61 -2.15
CA THR A 217 29.81 -22.03 -1.96
C THR A 217 29.68 -22.78 -3.29
N CYS A 218 28.90 -22.21 -4.23
CA CYS A 218 28.76 -22.78 -5.56
C CYS A 218 30.06 -22.76 -6.34
N GLY A 219 30.86 -21.71 -6.19
CA GLY A 219 32.18 -21.61 -6.85
C GLY A 219 33.24 -22.60 -6.31
N SER A 220 33.14 -22.99 -5.03
CA SER A 220 34.07 -23.88 -4.37
C SER A 220 33.49 -25.26 -4.03
N ILE A 221 32.41 -25.67 -4.69
CA ILE A 221 31.67 -26.91 -4.37
C ILE A 221 32.56 -28.14 -4.46
N LYS A 222 33.51 -28.19 -5.41
CA LYS A 222 34.48 -29.25 -5.58
C LYS A 222 35.40 -29.37 -4.37
N ASP A 223 35.93 -28.27 -3.87
CA ASP A 223 36.84 -28.23 -2.73
C ASP A 223 36.10 -28.61 -1.43
N ILE A 224 34.83 -28.19 -1.30
CA ILE A 224 33.98 -28.56 -0.17
C ILE A 224 33.74 -30.06 -0.14
N LYS A 225 33.48 -30.68 -1.29
CA LYS A 225 33.29 -32.13 -1.43
C LYS A 225 34.55 -32.92 -1.13
N ILE A 226 35.69 -32.47 -1.63
CA ILE A 226 37.00 -33.14 -1.39
C ILE A 226 37.37 -33.05 0.10
N SER A 227 37.03 -31.94 0.76
CA SER A 227 37.39 -31.71 2.17
C SER A 227 36.36 -32.27 3.15
N GLU A 228 35.22 -32.80 2.69
CA GLU A 228 34.12 -33.35 3.51
C GLU A 228 33.59 -32.32 4.56
N LYS A 229 33.54 -31.00 4.17
CA LYS A 229 33.18 -29.92 5.10
C LYS A 229 31.77 -29.35 4.86
N GLU A 230 30.88 -30.14 4.26
CA GLU A 230 29.51 -29.71 3.93
C GLU A 230 28.75 -29.19 5.14
N ASN A 231 28.82 -29.92 6.27
CA ASN A 231 28.12 -29.54 7.49
C ASN A 231 28.57 -28.19 8.05
N ARG A 232 29.88 -27.91 7.99
CA ARG A 232 30.45 -26.64 8.44
C ARG A 232 30.01 -25.48 7.53
N VAL A 233 29.93 -25.71 6.23
CA VAL A 233 29.44 -24.72 5.24
C VAL A 233 27.99 -24.43 5.48
N LEU A 234 27.15 -25.46 5.71
CA LEU A 234 25.72 -25.31 6.03
C LEU A 234 25.49 -24.58 7.37
N GLU A 235 26.30 -24.88 8.39
CA GLU A 235 26.21 -24.17 9.67
C GLU A 235 26.49 -22.67 9.53
N ASN A 236 27.53 -22.30 8.79
CA ASN A 236 27.87 -20.90 8.53
C ASN A 236 26.80 -20.21 7.66
N PHE A 237 26.23 -20.89 6.68
CA PHE A 237 25.09 -20.43 5.90
C PHE A 237 23.88 -20.16 6.79
N SER A 238 23.56 -21.11 7.67
CA SER A 238 22.45 -20.99 8.61
C SER A 238 22.57 -19.75 9.51
N LYS A 239 23.78 -19.43 9.99
CA LYS A 239 24.04 -18.21 10.78
C LYS A 239 23.73 -16.94 9.98
N LYS A 240 24.12 -16.90 8.70
CA LYS A 240 23.86 -15.74 7.82
C LYS A 240 22.38 -15.60 7.46
N VAL A 241 21.71 -16.70 7.15
CA VAL A 241 20.28 -16.74 6.88
C VAL A 241 19.48 -16.35 8.13
N ASN A 242 19.86 -16.84 9.30
CA ASN A 242 19.20 -16.46 10.57
C ASN A 242 19.27 -14.95 10.82
N LEU A 243 20.43 -14.32 10.55
CA LEU A 243 20.55 -12.86 10.65
C LEU A 243 19.63 -12.14 9.67
N HIS A 244 19.54 -12.62 8.42
CA HIS A 244 18.62 -12.09 7.42
C HIS A 244 17.15 -12.23 7.84
N GLU A 245 16.73 -13.43 8.25
CA GLU A 245 15.36 -13.71 8.69
C GLU A 245 15.00 -12.94 9.97
N LYS A 246 15.95 -12.77 10.90
CA LYS A 246 15.75 -11.94 12.09
C LYS A 246 15.48 -10.47 11.73
N THR A 247 16.22 -9.91 10.76
CA THR A 247 16.00 -8.54 10.30
C THR A 247 14.68 -8.41 9.54
N LYS A 248 14.31 -9.41 8.75
CA LYS A 248 13.03 -9.48 8.03
C LYS A 248 11.85 -9.54 9.00
N LYS A 249 11.90 -10.46 9.97
CA LYS A 249 10.89 -10.57 11.06
C LYS A 249 10.67 -9.22 11.76
N MET A 250 11.77 -8.53 12.13
CA MET A 250 11.68 -7.25 12.83
C MET A 250 11.04 -6.16 11.95
N ASN A 251 11.35 -6.18 10.66
CA ASN A 251 10.73 -5.26 9.70
C ASN A 251 9.22 -5.52 9.52
N GLU A 252 8.80 -6.77 9.52
CA GLU A 252 7.38 -7.16 9.46
C GLU A 252 6.63 -6.71 10.71
N ILE A 253 7.19 -6.95 11.90
CA ILE A 253 6.60 -6.49 13.18
C ILE A 253 6.42 -4.97 13.20
N ILE A 254 7.45 -4.22 12.82
CA ILE A 254 7.39 -2.74 12.85
C ILE A 254 6.42 -2.20 11.81
N ASN A 255 6.29 -2.84 10.66
CA ASN A 255 5.31 -2.45 9.66
C ASN A 255 3.85 -2.75 10.09
N ALA A 256 3.64 -3.74 10.96
CA ALA A 256 2.33 -4.08 11.50
C ALA A 256 1.95 -3.22 12.73
N LEU A 257 2.92 -2.78 13.51
CA LEU A 257 2.72 -1.98 14.74
C LEU A 257 1.83 -0.74 14.55
N PRO A 258 2.00 0.08 13.49
CA PRO A 258 1.18 1.28 13.30
C PRO A 258 -0.30 0.96 13.19
N ILE A 259 -0.65 -0.13 12.50
CA ILE A 259 -2.04 -0.53 12.27
C ILE A 259 -2.71 -0.81 13.62
N ALA A 260 -2.09 -1.64 14.47
CA ALA A 260 -2.60 -1.98 15.79
C ALA A 260 -2.69 -0.75 16.72
N LEU A 261 -1.68 0.13 16.70
CA LEU A 261 -1.68 1.34 17.51
C LEU A 261 -2.78 2.32 17.06
N PHE A 262 -2.94 2.55 15.77
CA PHE A 262 -3.98 3.44 15.26
C PHE A 262 -5.39 2.90 15.53
N GLU A 263 -5.59 1.58 15.45
CA GLU A 263 -6.86 0.95 15.79
C GLU A 263 -7.23 1.16 17.26
N LEU A 264 -6.29 0.93 18.20
CA LEU A 264 -6.49 1.21 19.62
C LEU A 264 -6.79 2.68 19.89
N ILE A 265 -6.04 3.58 19.27
CA ILE A 265 -6.23 5.03 19.41
C ILE A 265 -7.61 5.44 18.89
N PHE A 266 -8.02 4.91 17.74
CA PHE A 266 -9.32 5.19 17.16
C PHE A 266 -10.47 4.77 18.09
N VAL A 267 -10.41 3.55 18.65
CA VAL A 267 -11.40 3.06 19.61
C VAL A 267 -11.45 3.94 20.86
N PHE A 268 -10.28 4.34 21.37
CA PHE A 268 -10.21 5.21 22.57
C PHE A 268 -10.84 6.59 22.31
N VAL A 269 -10.53 7.20 21.15
CA VAL A 269 -11.11 8.50 20.77
C VAL A 269 -12.62 8.42 20.56
N THR A 270 -13.11 7.38 19.89
CA THR A 270 -14.55 7.22 19.68
C THR A 270 -15.31 7.04 21.00
N LEU A 271 -14.78 6.24 21.92
CA LEU A 271 -15.38 6.08 23.26
C LEU A 271 -15.34 7.39 24.08
N PHE A 272 -14.27 8.15 23.98
CA PHE A 272 -14.14 9.45 24.64
C PHE A 272 -15.14 10.48 24.07
N LEU A 273 -15.29 10.53 22.75
CA LEU A 273 -16.27 11.42 22.10
C LEU A 273 -17.70 11.06 22.47
N ILE A 274 -18.05 9.76 22.48
CA ILE A 274 -19.38 9.29 22.90
C ILE A 274 -19.67 9.74 24.34
N LYS A 275 -18.69 9.58 25.24
CA LYS A 275 -18.83 10.04 26.63
C LYS A 275 -19.04 11.55 26.73
N PHE A 276 -18.32 12.32 25.89
CA PHE A 276 -18.40 13.80 25.89
C PHE A 276 -19.73 14.31 25.33
N ILE A 277 -20.33 13.59 24.37
CA ILE A 277 -21.63 13.96 23.76
C ILE A 277 -22.81 13.56 24.70
N LEU A 278 -22.63 12.51 25.51
CA LEU A 278 -23.66 12.02 26.42
C LEU A 278 -23.68 12.73 27.78
N LEU A 279 -22.66 13.53 28.12
CA LEU A 279 -22.57 14.39 29.29
C LEU A 279 -22.91 15.84 28.91
#